data_fb379a71eac73810610701ca99555823
#
_entry.id   fb379a71eac73810610701ca99555823
#
_cell.length_a   1.000
_cell.length_b   1.000
_cell.length_c   1.000
_cell.angle_alpha   90.00
_cell.angle_beta   90.00
_cell.angle_gamma   90.00
#
_symmetry.space_group_name_H-M   'P 1'
#
loop_
_entity.id
_entity.type
_entity.pdbx_description
1 polymer ?
#
loop_
_entity_poly.entity_id
_entity_poly.type
_entity_poly.pdbx_seq_one_letter_code
_entity_poly.pdbx_strand_id
1 'polypeptide(L)'
;MNWLKISALAGSLVCAAPLAHAAEYPVRPIKLIVPYAAGGPTDVLGRMVGEYLSRDLKQAVVVENKAGAQGAIGAEAAARSEPDGYTLFFTAASIFVLNPLLYKKLPYDPTRDFRLLAVVTDLPVVMEVHPSVPAKTVAEFVAYARQNPGKLNFGSAGTGGTIHLAGEMFKQMAGVDMVHVAYKGAGPALTDLISGNIQLMFDTLGTALPPVKGGLLRPLAVSSAQRIPDLPDVPTMAESGYPDYGVSVWYGVSAPAKLPDDVAQKLIASLNKALNDEAFRASLDKVGFPPLRPQSQAEIDKFVAADRARWAGVIKALNISLD
;
A
#
# COMPACT_ATOMS: atom_id res chain seq x y z
N MET A 1 81.18 -50.43 -3.55
CA MET A 1 79.80 -50.67 -4.00
C MET A 1 78.94 -49.73 -3.17
N ASN A 2 78.69 -48.50 -3.69
CA ASN A 2 77.96 -47.43 -2.99
C ASN A 2 76.48 -47.31 -3.54
N TRP A 3 75.58 -47.51 -2.67
CA TRP A 3 74.16 -47.30 -3.00
C TRP A 3 73.74 -45.91 -2.46
N LEU A 4 73.47 -44.96 -3.38
CA LEU A 4 72.89 -43.67 -3.11
C LEU A 4 71.44 -43.89 -2.68
N LYS A 5 71.04 -43.32 -1.53
CA LYS A 5 69.64 -43.12 -1.10
C LYS A 5 69.21 -41.78 -1.59
N ILE A 6 68.29 -41.79 -2.57
CA ILE A 6 67.58 -40.52 -3.01
C ILE A 6 66.33 -40.43 -2.14
N SER A 7 66.33 -39.44 -1.23
CA SER A 7 65.13 -39.10 -0.46
C SER A 7 64.30 -38.10 -1.30
N ALA A 8 63.13 -38.53 -1.76
CA ALA A 8 62.15 -37.69 -2.42
C ALA A 8 61.39 -36.85 -1.37
N LEU A 9 61.64 -35.55 -1.39
CA LEU A 9 60.89 -34.54 -0.60
C LEU A 9 59.61 -34.24 -1.36
N ALA A 10 58.46 -34.83 -0.93
CA ALA A 10 57.14 -34.48 -1.45
C ALA A 10 56.68 -33.16 -0.78
N GLY A 11 56.86 -32.05 -1.49
CA GLY A 11 56.33 -30.77 -1.08
C GLY A 11 54.81 -30.72 -1.22
N SER A 12 54.07 -30.73 -0.10
CA SER A 12 52.62 -30.52 -0.09
C SER A 12 52.32 -29.05 -0.44
N LEU A 13 51.89 -28.80 -1.67
CA LEU A 13 51.34 -27.52 -2.10
C LEU A 13 49.94 -27.39 -1.46
N VAL A 14 49.85 -26.66 -0.33
CA VAL A 14 48.57 -26.24 0.25
C VAL A 14 48.01 -25.16 -0.66
N CYS A 15 47.05 -25.54 -1.52
CA CYS A 15 46.28 -24.61 -2.33
C CYS A 15 45.35 -23.86 -1.36
N ALA A 16 45.77 -22.68 -0.91
CA ALA A 16 44.88 -21.71 -0.23
C ALA A 16 43.84 -21.24 -1.24
N ALA A 17 42.66 -21.88 -1.24
CA ALA A 17 41.50 -21.36 -1.95
C ALA A 17 41.19 -19.98 -1.38
N PRO A 18 41.10 -18.91 -2.20
CA PRO A 18 40.65 -17.63 -1.70
C PRO A 18 39.26 -17.81 -1.09
N LEU A 19 39.09 -17.47 0.19
CA LEU A 19 37.81 -17.28 0.79
C LEU A 19 37.15 -16.17 -0.04
N ALA A 20 36.27 -16.54 -0.98
CA ALA A 20 35.42 -15.62 -1.67
C ALA A 20 34.57 -14.94 -0.58
N HIS A 21 34.95 -13.75 -0.15
CA HIS A 21 34.05 -12.87 0.58
C HIS A 21 32.84 -12.68 -0.31
N ALA A 22 31.70 -13.28 0.05
CA ALA A 22 30.44 -12.95 -0.58
C ALA A 22 30.33 -11.44 -0.54
N ALA A 23 30.25 -10.80 -1.72
CA ALA A 23 30.19 -9.36 -1.82
C ALA A 23 29.02 -8.85 -0.96
N GLU A 24 29.30 -7.93 -0.06
CA GLU A 24 28.30 -7.49 0.92
C GLU A 24 27.12 -6.81 0.20
N TYR A 25 25.95 -7.48 0.21
CA TYR A 25 24.72 -6.92 -0.39
C TYR A 25 24.41 -5.53 0.19
N PRO A 26 23.96 -4.55 -0.61
CA PRO A 26 23.88 -4.52 -2.07
C PRO A 26 25.17 -3.99 -2.71
N VAL A 27 25.58 -4.54 -3.86
CA VAL A 27 26.75 -4.10 -4.64
C VAL A 27 26.38 -3.49 -5.99
N ARG A 28 25.09 -3.45 -6.32
CA ARG A 28 24.55 -2.88 -7.55
C ARG A 28 23.18 -2.21 -7.28
N PRO A 29 22.68 -1.38 -8.20
CA PRO A 29 21.38 -0.74 -8.02
C PRO A 29 20.23 -1.72 -7.75
N ILE A 30 19.32 -1.31 -6.87
CA ILE A 30 18.09 -2.03 -6.53
C ILE A 30 16.95 -1.43 -7.34
N LYS A 31 16.11 -2.26 -7.92
CA LYS A 31 14.86 -1.86 -8.58
C LYS A 31 13.73 -1.88 -7.56
N LEU A 32 12.91 -0.83 -7.51
CA LEU A 32 11.67 -0.79 -6.76
C LEU A 32 10.50 -0.68 -7.75
N ILE A 33 9.79 -1.78 -7.96
CA ILE A 33 8.61 -1.80 -8.83
C ILE A 33 7.44 -1.14 -8.08
N VAL A 34 6.83 -0.11 -8.70
CA VAL A 34 5.62 0.57 -8.26
C VAL A 34 4.49 0.19 -9.21
N PRO A 35 3.38 -0.43 -8.72
CA PRO A 35 2.36 -1.03 -9.59
C PRO A 35 1.34 -0.04 -10.16
N TYR A 36 1.56 1.25 -10.03
CA TYR A 36 0.67 2.30 -10.51
C TYR A 36 1.43 3.36 -11.30
N ALA A 37 0.68 4.20 -12.02
CA ALA A 37 1.25 5.28 -12.82
C ALA A 37 2.03 6.28 -11.96
N ALA A 38 3.04 6.89 -12.56
CA ALA A 38 3.84 7.94 -11.93
C ALA A 38 2.98 9.13 -11.51
N GLY A 39 3.36 9.78 -10.40
CA GLY A 39 2.69 10.96 -9.85
C GLY A 39 1.50 10.67 -8.94
N GLY A 40 1.05 9.43 -8.83
CA GLY A 40 0.02 9.03 -7.86
C GLY A 40 0.59 8.78 -6.45
N PRO A 41 -0.28 8.61 -5.43
CA PRO A 41 0.12 8.40 -4.03
C PRO A 41 1.15 7.28 -3.85
N THR A 42 0.93 6.13 -4.49
CA THR A 42 1.83 4.98 -4.43
C THR A 42 3.22 5.28 -5.02
N ASP A 43 3.28 6.08 -6.10
CA ASP A 43 4.55 6.47 -6.72
C ASP A 43 5.32 7.46 -5.82
N VAL A 44 4.63 8.45 -5.28
CA VAL A 44 5.22 9.44 -4.36
C VAL A 44 5.82 8.72 -3.15
N LEU A 45 5.06 7.85 -2.48
CA LEU A 45 5.54 7.05 -1.35
C LEU A 45 6.69 6.13 -1.74
N GLY A 46 6.56 5.41 -2.85
CA GLY A 46 7.61 4.52 -3.36
C GLY A 46 8.92 5.26 -3.61
N ARG A 47 8.87 6.49 -4.16
CA ARG A 47 10.06 7.32 -4.36
C ARG A 47 10.68 7.79 -3.05
N MET A 48 9.86 8.23 -2.08
CA MET A 48 10.36 8.66 -0.76
C MET A 48 11.06 7.50 -0.03
N VAL A 49 10.45 6.32 -0.03
CA VAL A 49 11.05 5.10 0.55
C VAL A 49 12.31 4.69 -0.22
N GLY A 50 12.26 4.71 -1.56
CA GLY A 50 13.41 4.39 -2.42
C GLY A 50 14.58 5.33 -2.20
N GLU A 51 14.33 6.62 -2.04
CA GLU A 51 15.37 7.62 -1.72
C GLU A 51 16.01 7.36 -0.36
N TYR A 52 15.19 7.05 0.66
CA TYR A 52 15.74 6.72 1.99
C TYR A 52 16.61 5.46 1.93
N LEU A 53 16.11 4.37 1.34
CA LEU A 53 16.87 3.14 1.15
C LEU A 53 18.16 3.37 0.37
N SER A 54 18.11 4.22 -0.66
CA SER A 54 19.30 4.54 -1.45
C SER A 54 20.40 5.19 -0.61
N ARG A 55 20.04 6.08 0.29
CA ARG A 55 20.99 6.75 1.21
C ARG A 55 21.55 5.78 2.26
N ASP A 56 20.69 5.00 2.91
CA ASP A 56 21.11 4.09 3.99
C ASP A 56 21.92 2.90 3.47
N LEU A 57 21.51 2.30 2.33
CA LEU A 57 22.18 1.16 1.72
C LEU A 57 23.39 1.54 0.84
N LYS A 58 23.61 2.84 0.58
CA LYS A 58 24.67 3.39 -0.28
C LYS A 58 24.66 2.81 -1.70
N GLN A 59 23.48 2.45 -2.21
CA GLN A 59 23.24 1.96 -3.57
C GLN A 59 21.99 2.61 -4.13
N ALA A 60 22.00 2.93 -5.42
CA ALA A 60 20.82 3.52 -6.05
C ALA A 60 19.59 2.60 -5.95
N VAL A 61 18.46 3.15 -5.53
CA VAL A 61 17.14 2.50 -5.62
C VAL A 61 16.36 3.18 -6.74
N VAL A 62 16.14 2.45 -7.83
CA VAL A 62 15.50 2.97 -9.05
C VAL A 62 14.04 2.56 -9.06
N VAL A 63 13.14 3.53 -9.04
CA VAL A 63 11.70 3.31 -9.15
C VAL A 63 11.31 3.02 -10.59
N GLU A 64 10.62 1.89 -10.81
CA GLU A 64 10.05 1.48 -12.09
C GLU A 64 8.53 1.34 -11.98
N ASN A 65 7.76 2.20 -12.65
CA ASN A 65 6.31 2.14 -12.66
C ASN A 65 5.81 1.07 -13.63
N LYS A 66 5.11 0.05 -13.12
CA LYS A 66 4.47 -1.02 -13.92
C LYS A 66 2.96 -1.05 -13.60
N ALA A 67 2.25 -0.10 -14.19
CA ALA A 67 0.81 0.04 -14.01
C ALA A 67 0.00 -0.96 -14.86
N GLY A 68 -1.23 -1.24 -14.41
CA GLY A 68 -2.23 -1.99 -15.16
C GLY A 68 -2.86 -3.13 -14.34
N ALA A 69 -4.08 -3.52 -14.72
CA ALA A 69 -4.87 -4.59 -14.09
C ALA A 69 -4.89 -4.48 -12.55
N GLN A 70 -5.25 -3.31 -12.00
CA GLN A 70 -5.26 -3.03 -10.55
C GLN A 70 -3.93 -3.39 -9.86
N GLY A 71 -2.81 -3.15 -10.53
CA GLY A 71 -1.47 -3.45 -10.02
C GLY A 71 -0.99 -4.88 -10.24
N ALA A 72 -1.81 -5.76 -10.83
CA ALA A 72 -1.45 -7.16 -11.04
C ALA A 72 -0.25 -7.33 -12.00
N ILE A 73 -0.10 -6.44 -13.00
CA ILE A 73 1.07 -6.46 -13.92
C ILE A 73 2.37 -6.21 -13.15
N GLY A 74 2.39 -5.22 -12.27
CA GLY A 74 3.56 -4.92 -11.44
C GLY A 74 3.85 -6.05 -10.44
N ALA A 75 2.81 -6.61 -9.83
CA ALA A 75 2.92 -7.72 -8.89
C ALA A 75 3.48 -8.98 -9.58
N GLU A 76 2.98 -9.34 -10.77
CA GLU A 76 3.49 -10.47 -11.54
C GLU A 76 4.98 -10.30 -11.91
N ALA A 77 5.34 -9.09 -12.36
CA ALA A 77 6.73 -8.79 -12.70
C ALA A 77 7.67 -8.91 -11.50
N ALA A 78 7.22 -8.47 -10.31
CA ALA A 78 7.99 -8.60 -9.08
C ALA A 78 8.05 -10.06 -8.59
N ALA A 79 6.92 -10.79 -8.63
CA ALA A 79 6.86 -12.19 -8.20
C ALA A 79 7.77 -13.11 -9.02
N ARG A 80 7.96 -12.79 -10.30
CA ARG A 80 8.82 -13.56 -11.22
C ARG A 80 10.28 -13.12 -11.25
N SER A 81 10.65 -12.09 -10.49
CA SER A 81 12.04 -11.64 -10.44
C SER A 81 12.90 -12.57 -9.58
N GLU A 82 14.22 -12.52 -9.78
CA GLU A 82 15.17 -13.27 -8.97
C GLU A 82 15.04 -12.86 -7.50
N PRO A 83 15.03 -13.83 -6.56
CA PRO A 83 14.88 -13.57 -5.13
C PRO A 83 16.19 -13.17 -4.47
N ASP A 84 16.96 -12.28 -5.08
CA ASP A 84 18.30 -11.86 -4.66
C ASP A 84 18.34 -10.50 -3.95
N GLY A 85 17.17 -9.87 -3.75
CA GLY A 85 17.03 -8.57 -3.11
C GLY A 85 17.21 -7.36 -4.04
N TYR A 86 17.55 -7.56 -5.30
CA TYR A 86 17.72 -6.45 -6.25
C TYR A 86 16.44 -6.06 -6.99
N THR A 87 15.34 -6.76 -6.74
CA THR A 87 14.02 -6.33 -7.12
C THR A 87 13.10 -6.33 -5.90
N LEU A 88 12.64 -5.13 -5.53
CA LEU A 88 11.65 -4.91 -4.49
C LEU A 88 10.32 -4.51 -5.12
N PHE A 89 9.25 -4.67 -4.37
CA PHE A 89 7.90 -4.31 -4.79
C PHE A 89 7.26 -3.39 -3.76
N PHE A 90 6.89 -2.18 -4.20
CA PHE A 90 6.12 -1.26 -3.36
C PHE A 90 4.65 -1.61 -3.50
N THR A 91 4.11 -2.27 -2.50
CA THR A 91 2.77 -2.86 -2.55
C THR A 91 1.71 -2.01 -1.85
N ALA A 92 0.45 -2.33 -2.13
CA ALA A 92 -0.73 -1.75 -1.51
C ALA A 92 -1.70 -2.84 -1.04
N ALA A 93 -2.59 -2.49 -0.08
CA ALA A 93 -3.65 -3.35 0.43
C ALA A 93 -4.46 -4.04 -0.68
N SER A 94 -4.82 -3.28 -1.74
CA SER A 94 -5.58 -3.82 -2.87
C SER A 94 -4.91 -5.03 -3.52
N ILE A 95 -3.59 -5.01 -3.67
CA ILE A 95 -2.84 -6.07 -4.35
C ILE A 95 -2.68 -7.31 -3.46
N PHE A 96 -2.42 -7.10 -2.16
CA PHE A 96 -2.16 -8.19 -1.22
C PHE A 96 -3.42 -8.81 -0.61
N VAL A 97 -4.49 -8.02 -0.54
CA VAL A 97 -5.73 -8.42 0.15
C VAL A 97 -6.92 -8.49 -0.80
N LEU A 98 -7.20 -7.42 -1.56
CA LEU A 98 -8.45 -7.34 -2.33
C LEU A 98 -8.41 -8.16 -3.62
N ASN A 99 -7.35 -8.04 -4.43
CA ASN A 99 -7.26 -8.76 -5.69
C ASN A 99 -7.46 -10.28 -5.52
N PRO A 100 -6.83 -10.97 -4.53
CA PRO A 100 -7.06 -12.39 -4.29
C PRO A 100 -8.51 -12.77 -3.93
N LEU A 101 -9.29 -11.82 -3.43
CA LEU A 101 -10.68 -12.01 -3.05
C LEU A 101 -11.65 -11.69 -4.19
N LEU A 102 -11.24 -10.85 -5.15
CA LEU A 102 -12.09 -10.33 -6.22
C LEU A 102 -11.91 -11.07 -7.56
N TYR A 103 -10.70 -11.56 -7.85
CA TYR A 103 -10.37 -12.22 -9.12
C TYR A 103 -10.23 -13.72 -8.94
N LYS A 104 -10.91 -14.50 -9.78
CA LYS A 104 -10.76 -15.98 -9.82
C LYS A 104 -9.41 -16.44 -10.33
N LYS A 105 -8.78 -15.61 -11.20
CA LYS A 105 -7.46 -15.91 -11.79
C LYS A 105 -6.54 -14.72 -11.62
N LEU A 106 -5.52 -14.86 -10.78
CA LEU A 106 -4.43 -13.91 -10.66
C LEU A 106 -3.12 -14.52 -11.14
N PRO A 107 -2.25 -13.73 -11.80
CA PRO A 107 -0.93 -14.21 -12.24
C PRO A 107 0.08 -14.31 -11.09
N TYR A 108 -0.31 -14.03 -9.85
CA TYR A 108 0.50 -14.10 -8.64
C TYR A 108 -0.36 -14.53 -7.43
N ASP A 109 0.33 -14.99 -6.39
CA ASP A 109 -0.25 -15.26 -5.07
C ASP A 109 0.52 -14.46 -4.01
N PRO A 110 -0.08 -13.45 -3.36
CA PRO A 110 0.63 -12.59 -2.42
C PRO A 110 1.20 -13.34 -1.21
N THR A 111 0.61 -14.45 -0.82
CA THR A 111 1.07 -15.25 0.33
C THR A 111 2.23 -16.18 -0.02
N ARG A 112 2.22 -16.74 -1.24
CA ARG A 112 3.22 -17.69 -1.71
C ARG A 112 4.42 -17.01 -2.37
N ASP A 113 4.16 -15.94 -3.14
CA ASP A 113 5.14 -15.37 -4.05
C ASP A 113 5.87 -14.16 -3.46
N PHE A 114 5.42 -13.64 -2.30
CA PHE A 114 6.01 -12.48 -1.67
C PHE A 114 6.31 -12.66 -0.18
N ARG A 115 7.36 -11.99 0.27
CA ARG A 115 7.67 -11.69 1.67
C ARG A 115 7.45 -10.20 1.90
N LEU A 116 6.48 -9.83 2.73
CA LEU A 116 6.25 -8.43 3.11
C LEU A 116 7.29 -8.04 4.16
N LEU A 117 8.12 -7.05 3.86
CA LEU A 117 9.26 -6.63 4.68
C LEU A 117 8.89 -5.54 5.69
N ALA A 118 7.98 -4.65 5.30
CA ALA A 118 7.45 -3.60 6.19
C ALA A 118 6.11 -3.09 5.66
N VAL A 119 5.21 -2.69 6.57
CA VAL A 119 4.08 -1.80 6.27
C VAL A 119 4.53 -0.38 6.63
N VAL A 120 4.55 0.50 5.63
CA VAL A 120 5.09 1.86 5.77
C VAL A 120 4.06 2.80 6.38
N THR A 121 2.84 2.72 5.90
CA THR A 121 1.72 3.57 6.35
C THR A 121 0.40 2.82 6.24
N ASP A 122 -0.56 3.18 7.09
CA ASP A 122 -1.94 2.71 7.06
C ASP A 122 -2.85 3.93 7.21
N LEU A 123 -3.55 4.26 6.14
CA LEU A 123 -4.27 5.51 5.99
C LEU A 123 -5.76 5.30 6.18
N PRO A 124 -6.41 6.05 7.06
CA PRO A 124 -7.86 6.12 7.05
C PRO A 124 -8.36 6.78 5.75
N VAL A 125 -9.60 6.48 5.40
CA VAL A 125 -10.30 7.21 4.37
C VAL A 125 -11.18 8.30 4.99
N VAL A 126 -11.33 9.39 4.24
CA VAL A 126 -12.23 10.50 4.56
C VAL A 126 -13.47 10.36 3.68
N MET A 127 -14.63 10.29 4.28
CA MET A 127 -15.90 10.47 3.57
C MET A 127 -16.08 11.96 3.30
N GLU A 128 -15.96 12.37 2.06
CA GLU A 128 -16.04 13.77 1.66
C GLU A 128 -17.06 14.00 0.55
N VAL A 129 -17.75 15.13 0.60
CA VAL A 129 -18.80 15.49 -0.36
C VAL A 129 -18.54 16.85 -1.00
N HIS A 130 -19.04 17.03 -2.22
CA HIS A 130 -19.12 18.35 -2.83
C HIS A 130 -20.06 19.26 -2.03
N PRO A 131 -19.76 20.56 -1.86
CA PRO A 131 -20.59 21.50 -1.08
C PRO A 131 -22.04 21.63 -1.51
N SER A 132 -22.39 21.29 -2.76
CA SER A 132 -23.78 21.28 -3.26
C SER A 132 -24.65 20.20 -2.61
N VAL A 133 -24.05 19.18 -2.01
CA VAL A 133 -24.78 18.16 -1.23
C VAL A 133 -25.27 18.82 0.07
N PRO A 134 -26.59 18.86 0.34
CA PRO A 134 -27.12 19.55 1.51
C PRO A 134 -27.01 18.68 2.78
N ALA A 135 -25.79 18.24 3.09
CA ALA A 135 -25.48 17.42 4.26
C ALA A 135 -24.18 17.89 4.92
N LYS A 136 -24.19 18.02 6.25
CA LYS A 136 -23.05 18.38 7.09
C LYS A 136 -22.61 17.24 7.98
N THR A 137 -23.40 16.18 8.08
CA THR A 137 -23.15 14.98 8.86
C THR A 137 -23.42 13.72 8.03
N VAL A 138 -22.91 12.59 8.44
CA VAL A 138 -23.22 11.29 7.81
C VAL A 138 -24.72 11.00 7.85
N ALA A 139 -25.39 11.29 8.98
CA ALA A 139 -26.83 11.09 9.14
C ALA A 139 -27.65 11.92 8.15
N GLU A 140 -27.31 13.20 7.97
CA GLU A 140 -27.94 14.08 6.96
C GLU A 140 -27.70 13.59 5.55
N PHE A 141 -26.46 13.11 5.26
CA PHE A 141 -26.15 12.51 3.96
C PHE A 141 -26.99 11.27 3.67
N VAL A 142 -27.12 10.39 4.63
CA VAL A 142 -27.94 9.18 4.50
C VAL A 142 -29.42 9.52 4.27
N ALA A 143 -29.96 10.51 5.02
CA ALA A 143 -31.31 10.98 4.83
C ALA A 143 -31.52 11.54 3.41
N TYR A 144 -30.56 12.34 2.93
CA TYR A 144 -30.58 12.90 1.59
C TYR A 144 -30.47 11.83 0.49
N ALA A 145 -29.55 10.86 0.67
CA ALA A 145 -29.38 9.77 -0.29
C ALA A 145 -30.63 8.88 -0.41
N ARG A 146 -31.30 8.60 0.72
CA ARG A 146 -32.57 7.84 0.73
C ARG A 146 -33.71 8.56 0.01
N GLN A 147 -33.72 9.88 0.00
CA GLN A 147 -34.69 10.69 -0.76
C GLN A 147 -34.35 10.79 -2.24
N ASN A 148 -33.13 10.44 -2.63
CA ASN A 148 -32.60 10.53 -3.99
C ASN A 148 -31.97 9.20 -4.47
N PRO A 149 -32.69 8.07 -4.45
CA PRO A 149 -32.11 6.77 -4.81
C PRO A 149 -31.59 6.78 -6.24
N GLY A 150 -30.35 6.28 -6.44
CA GLY A 150 -29.70 6.19 -7.73
C GLY A 150 -29.26 7.53 -8.37
N LYS A 151 -29.45 8.67 -7.67
CA LYS A 151 -29.08 9.98 -8.22
C LYS A 151 -27.71 10.49 -7.76
N LEU A 152 -27.15 9.93 -6.70
CA LEU A 152 -25.85 10.32 -6.19
C LEU A 152 -24.77 9.45 -6.78
N ASN A 153 -23.72 10.07 -7.31
CA ASN A 153 -22.56 9.40 -7.84
C ASN A 153 -21.41 9.43 -6.82
N PHE A 154 -20.75 8.31 -6.60
CA PHE A 154 -19.49 8.30 -5.85
C PHE A 154 -18.33 7.86 -6.73
N GLY A 155 -17.20 8.55 -6.61
CA GLY A 155 -16.00 8.31 -7.40
C GLY A 155 -15.02 7.34 -6.73
N SER A 156 -14.23 6.65 -7.54
CA SER A 156 -13.06 5.91 -7.07
C SER A 156 -11.92 5.91 -8.07
N ALA A 157 -10.74 5.50 -7.61
CA ALA A 157 -9.55 5.35 -8.46
C ALA A 157 -9.61 4.13 -9.42
N GLY A 158 -10.73 3.42 -9.47
CA GLY A 158 -10.97 2.26 -10.32
C GLY A 158 -11.79 1.18 -9.61
N THR A 159 -12.43 0.32 -10.38
CA THR A 159 -13.26 -0.76 -9.87
C THR A 159 -12.43 -1.81 -9.11
N GLY A 160 -12.89 -2.25 -7.94
CA GLY A 160 -12.21 -3.25 -7.09
C GLY A 160 -11.13 -2.71 -6.18
N GLY A 161 -10.76 -1.43 -6.28
CA GLY A 161 -9.85 -0.80 -5.32
C GLY A 161 -10.51 -0.52 -3.97
N THR A 162 -9.70 -0.26 -2.94
CA THR A 162 -10.18 -0.02 -1.57
C THR A 162 -11.21 1.10 -1.50
N ILE A 163 -11.01 2.18 -2.25
CA ILE A 163 -11.92 3.34 -2.30
C ILE A 163 -13.29 2.96 -2.90
N HIS A 164 -13.32 2.14 -3.96
CA HIS A 164 -14.58 1.61 -4.50
C HIS A 164 -15.32 0.77 -3.46
N LEU A 165 -14.61 -0.20 -2.85
CA LEU A 165 -15.22 -1.09 -1.86
C LEU A 165 -15.64 -0.35 -0.58
N ALA A 166 -14.95 0.75 -0.23
CA ALA A 166 -15.38 1.65 0.84
C ALA A 166 -16.78 2.22 0.56
N GLY A 167 -17.02 2.71 -0.67
CA GLY A 167 -18.32 3.20 -1.10
C GLY A 167 -19.39 2.12 -1.09
N GLU A 168 -19.10 0.94 -1.63
CA GLU A 168 -20.04 -0.17 -1.65
C GLU A 168 -20.39 -0.69 -0.23
N MET A 169 -19.38 -0.78 0.64
CA MET A 169 -19.58 -1.11 2.05
C MET A 169 -20.50 -0.09 2.74
N PHE A 170 -20.27 1.19 2.51
CA PHE A 170 -21.13 2.25 3.06
C PHE A 170 -22.56 2.15 2.52
N LYS A 171 -22.75 1.95 1.21
CA LYS A 171 -24.07 1.75 0.60
C LYS A 171 -24.84 0.64 1.31
N GLN A 172 -24.20 -0.51 1.54
CA GLN A 172 -24.80 -1.64 2.21
C GLN A 172 -25.16 -1.32 3.67
N MET A 173 -24.20 -0.76 4.43
CA MET A 173 -24.42 -0.48 5.86
C MET A 173 -25.47 0.61 6.09
N ALA A 174 -25.50 1.64 5.26
CA ALA A 174 -26.43 2.76 5.36
C ALA A 174 -27.79 2.49 4.70
N GLY A 175 -27.92 1.46 3.88
CA GLY A 175 -29.13 1.15 3.12
C GLY A 175 -29.48 2.27 2.16
N VAL A 176 -28.50 2.76 1.38
CA VAL A 176 -28.64 3.83 0.39
C VAL A 176 -28.25 3.35 -1.00
N ASP A 177 -28.92 3.89 -2.02
CA ASP A 177 -28.61 3.63 -3.42
C ASP A 177 -27.82 4.77 -4.03
N MET A 178 -26.58 4.46 -4.49
CA MET A 178 -25.66 5.38 -5.13
C MET A 178 -24.97 4.69 -6.29
N VAL A 179 -24.60 5.44 -7.32
CA VAL A 179 -23.93 4.94 -8.53
C VAL A 179 -22.42 5.09 -8.41
N HIS A 180 -21.67 4.02 -8.63
CA HIS A 180 -20.22 4.07 -8.69
C HIS A 180 -19.73 4.58 -10.04
N VAL A 181 -18.79 5.54 -10.03
CA VAL A 181 -18.07 6.06 -11.19
C VAL A 181 -16.58 5.73 -11.05
N ALA A 182 -16.08 4.83 -11.91
CA ALA A 182 -14.69 4.41 -11.90
C ALA A 182 -13.82 5.33 -12.76
N TYR A 183 -12.75 5.86 -12.16
CA TYR A 183 -11.75 6.69 -12.84
C TYR A 183 -10.40 5.93 -13.01
N LYS A 184 -9.51 6.46 -13.85
CA LYS A 184 -8.14 5.94 -14.03
C LYS A 184 -7.19 6.51 -12.98
N GLY A 185 -7.59 6.49 -11.69
CA GLY A 185 -6.82 7.02 -10.57
C GLY A 185 -7.61 8.02 -9.71
N ALA A 186 -7.10 8.36 -8.52
CA ALA A 186 -7.77 9.26 -7.58
C ALA A 186 -7.83 10.71 -8.09
N GLY A 187 -6.79 11.19 -8.78
CA GLY A 187 -6.73 12.58 -9.25
C GLY A 187 -7.90 13.00 -10.14
N PRO A 188 -8.21 12.28 -11.25
CA PRO A 188 -9.39 12.56 -12.06
C PRO A 188 -10.71 12.48 -11.29
N ALA A 189 -10.87 11.52 -10.37
CA ALA A 189 -12.05 11.41 -9.52
C ALA A 189 -12.21 12.63 -8.61
N LEU A 190 -11.11 13.06 -7.97
CA LEU A 190 -11.10 14.26 -7.12
C LEU A 190 -11.43 15.54 -7.90
N THR A 191 -10.92 15.67 -9.12
CA THR A 191 -11.25 16.79 -10.01
C THR A 191 -12.75 16.86 -10.27
N ASP A 192 -13.37 15.73 -10.57
CA ASP A 192 -14.81 15.65 -10.82
C ASP A 192 -15.64 15.85 -9.55
N LEU A 193 -15.13 15.43 -8.38
CA LEU A 193 -15.77 15.75 -7.10
C LEU A 193 -15.74 17.25 -6.80
N ILE A 194 -14.59 17.90 -6.98
CA ILE A 194 -14.45 19.36 -6.78
C ILE A 194 -15.34 20.14 -7.76
N SER A 195 -15.50 19.63 -8.98
CA SER A 195 -16.37 20.25 -9.99
C SER A 195 -17.86 19.94 -9.81
N GLY A 196 -18.24 19.05 -8.87
CA GLY A 196 -19.63 18.65 -8.61
C GLY A 196 -20.22 17.64 -9.59
N ASN A 197 -19.39 17.08 -10.51
CA ASN A 197 -19.81 16.04 -11.45
C ASN A 197 -20.15 14.73 -10.73
N ILE A 198 -19.49 14.45 -9.62
CA ILE A 198 -19.85 13.42 -8.64
C ILE A 198 -20.06 14.08 -7.27
N GLN A 199 -20.78 13.39 -6.37
CA GLN A 199 -21.26 13.98 -5.13
C GLN A 199 -20.46 13.55 -3.91
N LEU A 200 -19.79 12.39 -3.97
CA LEU A 200 -19.12 11.74 -2.84
C LEU A 200 -17.84 11.05 -3.27
N MET A 201 -16.84 11.04 -2.38
CA MET A 201 -15.70 10.12 -2.41
C MET A 201 -15.37 9.63 -1.01
N PHE A 202 -14.80 8.43 -0.92
CA PHE A 202 -14.07 7.94 0.23
C PHE A 202 -12.58 8.01 -0.14
N ASP A 203 -11.94 9.13 0.12
CA ASP A 203 -10.57 9.35 -0.34
C ASP A 203 -9.53 9.15 0.76
N THR A 204 -8.29 8.86 0.40
CA THR A 204 -7.21 8.75 1.38
C THR A 204 -6.91 10.12 1.98
N LEU A 205 -6.47 10.14 3.24
CA LEU A 205 -6.20 11.38 3.96
C LEU A 205 -5.29 12.33 3.18
N GLY A 206 -4.22 11.80 2.55
CA GLY A 206 -3.25 12.62 1.81
C GLY A 206 -3.83 13.37 0.63
N THR A 207 -4.83 12.80 -0.05
CA THR A 207 -5.51 13.44 -1.19
C THR A 207 -6.70 14.29 -0.76
N ALA A 208 -7.39 13.93 0.33
CA ALA A 208 -8.53 14.65 0.87
C ALA A 208 -8.16 15.97 1.59
N LEU A 209 -7.03 16.01 2.30
CA LEU A 209 -6.66 17.14 3.15
C LEU A 209 -6.55 18.49 2.41
N PRO A 210 -5.87 18.63 1.28
CA PRO A 210 -5.74 19.91 0.60
C PRO A 210 -7.10 20.53 0.19
N PRO A 211 -8.00 19.82 -0.51
CA PRO A 211 -9.30 20.39 -0.89
C PRO A 211 -10.25 20.61 0.30
N VAL A 212 -10.16 19.79 1.35
CA VAL A 212 -10.93 19.98 2.58
C VAL A 212 -10.46 21.22 3.33
N LYS A 213 -9.14 21.37 3.57
CA LYS A 213 -8.56 22.57 4.21
C LYS A 213 -8.79 23.83 3.37
N GLY A 214 -8.85 23.69 2.05
CA GLY A 214 -9.19 24.77 1.13
C GLY A 214 -10.69 25.13 1.03
N GLY A 215 -11.57 24.38 1.73
CA GLY A 215 -13.02 24.61 1.70
C GLY A 215 -13.71 24.22 0.39
N LEU A 216 -13.00 23.51 -0.50
CA LEU A 216 -13.55 23.03 -1.78
C LEU A 216 -14.43 21.80 -1.59
N LEU A 217 -14.15 20.98 -0.58
CA LEU A 217 -14.92 19.80 -0.22
C LEU A 217 -15.27 19.82 1.26
N ARG A 218 -16.34 19.12 1.61
CA ARG A 218 -16.81 18.98 2.98
C ARG A 218 -16.55 17.56 3.49
N PRO A 219 -15.69 17.37 4.52
CA PRO A 219 -15.53 16.08 5.16
C PRO A 219 -16.74 15.81 6.06
N LEU A 220 -17.24 14.58 6.05
CA LEU A 220 -18.36 14.16 6.89
C LEU A 220 -17.91 13.21 8.01
N ALA A 221 -16.94 12.33 7.73
CA ALA A 221 -16.37 11.41 8.71
C ALA A 221 -15.01 10.87 8.25
N VAL A 222 -14.25 10.32 9.21
CA VAL A 222 -13.02 9.56 8.97
C VAL A 222 -13.21 8.10 9.38
N SER A 223 -12.58 7.17 8.68
CA SER A 223 -12.73 5.72 8.94
C SER A 223 -11.82 5.20 10.06
N SER A 224 -10.93 6.02 10.59
CA SER A 224 -10.06 5.66 11.72
C SER A 224 -10.85 5.43 13.01
N ALA A 225 -10.27 4.63 13.92
CA ALA A 225 -10.86 4.36 15.23
C ALA A 225 -10.96 5.61 16.12
N GLN A 226 -10.11 6.62 15.86
CA GLN A 226 -10.09 7.90 16.55
C GLN A 226 -10.06 9.03 15.53
N ARG A 227 -10.51 10.22 15.93
CA ARG A 227 -10.38 11.43 15.11
C ARG A 227 -8.92 11.70 14.81
N ILE A 228 -8.66 12.27 13.63
CA ILE A 228 -7.31 12.57 13.17
C ILE A 228 -6.92 14.02 13.54
N PRO A 229 -5.66 14.26 13.94
CA PRO A 229 -5.21 15.60 14.33
C PRO A 229 -5.40 16.67 13.24
N ASP A 230 -5.28 16.30 11.99
CA ASP A 230 -5.44 17.18 10.85
C ASP A 230 -6.88 17.66 10.60
N LEU A 231 -7.87 16.92 11.09
CA LEU A 231 -9.30 17.17 10.98
C LEU A 231 -9.99 16.91 12.34
N PRO A 232 -9.66 17.69 13.40
CA PRO A 232 -10.08 17.38 14.79
C PRO A 232 -11.61 17.49 14.98
N ASP A 233 -12.28 18.30 14.17
CA ASP A 233 -13.73 18.49 14.23
C ASP A 233 -14.51 17.44 13.44
N VAL A 234 -13.84 16.64 12.61
CA VAL A 234 -14.48 15.60 11.79
C VAL A 234 -14.64 14.32 12.62
N PRO A 235 -15.88 13.84 12.82
CA PRO A 235 -16.12 12.64 13.60
C PRO A 235 -15.60 11.38 12.88
N THR A 236 -15.44 10.31 13.64
CA THR A 236 -15.18 8.98 13.04
C THR A 236 -16.50 8.39 12.49
N MET A 237 -16.37 7.40 11.60
CA MET A 237 -17.54 6.61 11.16
C MET A 237 -18.23 5.92 12.35
N ALA A 238 -17.46 5.46 13.35
CA ALA A 238 -18.00 4.87 14.56
C ALA A 238 -18.83 5.88 15.36
N GLU A 239 -18.34 7.10 15.58
CA GLU A 239 -19.10 8.21 16.22
C GLU A 239 -20.34 8.59 15.39
N SER A 240 -20.32 8.34 14.10
CA SER A 240 -21.42 8.63 13.17
C SER A 240 -22.45 7.48 13.04
N GLY A 241 -22.34 6.43 13.87
CA GLY A 241 -23.29 5.31 13.93
C GLY A 241 -22.87 4.08 13.10
N TYR A 242 -21.64 4.03 12.59
CA TYR A 242 -21.10 2.92 11.81
C TYR A 242 -19.82 2.34 12.44
N PRO A 243 -19.91 1.68 13.62
CA PRO A 243 -18.74 1.19 14.37
C PRO A 243 -17.94 0.13 13.62
N ASP A 244 -18.57 -0.63 12.75
CA ASP A 244 -17.95 -1.70 11.97
C ASP A 244 -17.35 -1.20 10.62
N TYR A 245 -17.45 0.10 10.34
CA TYR A 245 -16.86 0.71 9.15
C TYR A 245 -15.37 1.00 9.37
N GLY A 246 -14.55 -0.03 9.27
CA GLY A 246 -13.10 0.06 9.46
C GLY A 246 -12.34 -0.08 8.15
N VAL A 247 -12.33 0.95 7.31
CA VAL A 247 -11.61 0.95 6.03
C VAL A 247 -10.30 1.70 6.17
N SER A 248 -9.21 1.09 5.70
CA SER A 248 -7.91 1.77 5.56
C SER A 248 -7.21 1.35 4.27
N VAL A 249 -6.25 2.17 3.84
CA VAL A 249 -5.39 1.92 2.69
C VAL A 249 -3.95 1.86 3.19
N TRP A 250 -3.39 0.68 3.26
CA TRP A 250 -1.99 0.54 3.66
C TRP A 250 -1.06 0.32 2.46
N TYR A 251 0.18 0.77 2.64
CA TYR A 251 1.27 0.60 1.69
C TYR A 251 2.48 -0.01 2.38
N GLY A 252 3.23 -0.82 1.65
CA GLY A 252 4.39 -1.50 2.20
C GLY A 252 5.44 -1.84 1.15
N VAL A 253 6.54 -2.41 1.63
CA VAL A 253 7.62 -2.93 0.79
C VAL A 253 7.67 -4.43 0.94
N SER A 254 7.68 -5.13 -0.18
CA SER A 254 7.85 -6.58 -0.25
C SER A 254 8.95 -6.97 -1.23
N ALA A 255 9.34 -8.22 -1.17
CA ALA A 255 10.29 -8.85 -2.08
C ALA A 255 9.77 -10.24 -2.46
N PRO A 256 10.33 -10.92 -3.49
CA PRO A 256 10.02 -12.31 -3.77
C PRO A 256 10.19 -13.21 -2.54
N ALA A 257 9.28 -14.16 -2.36
CA ALA A 257 9.18 -14.97 -1.13
C ALA A 257 10.46 -15.73 -0.74
N LYS A 258 11.25 -16.15 -1.74
CA LYS A 258 12.50 -16.92 -1.55
C LYS A 258 13.72 -16.04 -1.30
N LEU A 259 13.53 -14.77 -0.91
CA LEU A 259 14.62 -13.87 -0.55
C LEU A 259 15.47 -14.46 0.57
N PRO A 260 16.82 -14.53 0.45
CA PRO A 260 17.72 -14.99 1.52
C PRO A 260 17.50 -14.19 2.81
N ASP A 261 17.59 -14.87 3.96
CA ASP A 261 17.26 -14.24 5.25
C ASP A 261 18.21 -13.13 5.64
N ASP A 262 19.49 -13.24 5.34
CA ASP A 262 20.49 -12.18 5.58
C ASP A 262 20.19 -10.91 4.78
N VAL A 263 19.80 -11.04 3.50
CA VAL A 263 19.37 -9.94 2.64
C VAL A 263 18.07 -9.34 3.17
N ALA A 264 17.10 -10.19 3.54
CA ALA A 264 15.83 -9.73 4.10
C ALA A 264 16.04 -8.93 5.38
N GLN A 265 16.88 -9.42 6.31
CA GLN A 265 17.20 -8.73 7.56
C GLN A 265 17.86 -7.37 7.32
N LYS A 266 18.78 -7.26 6.33
CA LYS A 266 19.40 -6.00 5.97
C LYS A 266 18.38 -4.98 5.44
N LEU A 267 17.48 -5.42 4.57
CA LEU A 267 16.40 -4.57 4.04
C LEU A 267 15.41 -4.14 5.13
N ILE A 268 14.97 -5.07 5.98
CA ILE A 268 14.09 -4.80 7.13
C ILE A 268 14.76 -3.81 8.09
N ALA A 269 16.04 -3.99 8.38
CA ALA A 269 16.77 -3.06 9.25
C ALA A 269 16.81 -1.64 8.66
N SER A 270 17.03 -1.49 7.35
CA SER A 270 17.01 -0.20 6.66
C SER A 270 15.61 0.43 6.65
N LEU A 271 14.55 -0.36 6.39
CA LEU A 271 13.17 0.11 6.48
C LEU A 271 12.78 0.53 7.89
N ASN A 272 13.19 -0.22 8.91
CA ASN A 272 12.95 0.12 10.31
C ASN A 272 13.69 1.39 10.73
N LYS A 273 14.90 1.63 10.24
CA LYS A 273 15.59 2.93 10.42
C LYS A 273 14.76 4.07 9.81
N ALA A 274 14.26 3.89 8.58
CA ALA A 274 13.40 4.87 7.93
C ALA A 274 12.17 5.20 8.79
N LEU A 275 11.47 4.18 9.28
CA LEU A 275 10.26 4.33 10.09
C LEU A 275 10.52 4.90 11.50
N ASN A 276 11.77 4.92 11.97
CA ASN A 276 12.20 5.57 13.20
C ASN A 276 12.84 6.94 12.99
N ASP A 277 13.25 7.28 11.76
CA ASP A 277 13.89 8.56 11.45
C ASP A 277 12.87 9.70 11.49
N GLU A 278 13.04 10.64 12.42
CA GLU A 278 12.10 11.74 12.64
C GLU A 278 11.94 12.63 11.40
N ALA A 279 13.02 12.89 10.66
CA ALA A 279 12.97 13.72 9.46
C ALA A 279 12.21 13.03 8.33
N PHE A 280 12.41 11.71 8.16
CA PHE A 280 11.67 10.92 7.19
C PHE A 280 10.19 10.83 7.57
N ARG A 281 9.87 10.58 8.84
CA ARG A 281 8.50 10.57 9.37
C ARG A 281 7.80 11.90 9.10
N ALA A 282 8.43 13.01 9.48
CA ALA A 282 7.88 14.35 9.24
C ALA A 282 7.69 14.65 7.74
N SER A 283 8.57 14.13 6.85
CA SER A 283 8.40 14.29 5.41
C SER A 283 7.19 13.52 4.86
N LEU A 284 6.92 12.34 5.39
CA LEU A 284 5.72 11.55 5.05
C LEU A 284 4.45 12.20 5.61
N ASP A 285 4.46 12.64 6.86
CA ASP A 285 3.33 13.35 7.50
C ASP A 285 2.96 14.61 6.69
N LYS A 286 3.96 15.38 6.24
CA LYS A 286 3.74 16.60 5.45
C LYS A 286 2.99 16.36 4.15
N VAL A 287 3.12 15.18 3.56
CA VAL A 287 2.43 14.80 2.32
C VAL A 287 1.18 13.95 2.59
N GLY A 288 0.73 13.86 3.86
CA GLY A 288 -0.49 13.18 4.26
C GLY A 288 -0.39 11.65 4.36
N PHE A 289 0.82 11.13 4.59
CA PHE A 289 1.08 9.71 4.74
C PHE A 289 1.73 9.39 6.10
N PRO A 290 1.01 9.51 7.24
CA PRO A 290 1.57 9.23 8.54
C PRO A 290 2.18 7.83 8.59
N PRO A 291 3.48 7.71 8.87
CA PRO A 291 4.16 6.42 8.87
C PRO A 291 3.85 5.62 10.13
N LEU A 292 3.71 4.32 9.99
CA LEU A 292 3.63 3.41 11.11
C LEU A 292 4.96 3.35 11.88
N ARG A 293 4.92 2.79 13.10
CA ARG A 293 6.14 2.38 13.81
C ARG A 293 6.66 1.08 13.20
N PRO A 294 7.97 0.79 13.32
CA PRO A 294 8.51 -0.52 12.94
C PRO A 294 7.73 -1.66 13.57
N GLN A 295 7.49 -2.71 12.81
CA GLN A 295 6.74 -3.88 13.22
C GLN A 295 7.62 -5.12 13.07
N SER A 296 7.43 -6.09 13.95
CA SER A 296 7.94 -7.43 13.78
C SER A 296 7.21 -8.16 12.65
N GLN A 297 7.81 -9.20 12.08
CA GLN A 297 7.17 -10.01 11.04
C GLN A 297 5.83 -10.59 11.52
N ALA A 298 5.76 -11.04 12.78
CA ALA A 298 4.53 -11.57 13.36
C ALA A 298 3.40 -10.52 13.45
N GLU A 299 3.74 -9.26 13.72
CA GLU A 299 2.75 -8.16 13.73
C GLU A 299 2.27 -7.85 12.31
N ILE A 300 3.18 -7.84 11.33
CA ILE A 300 2.83 -7.64 9.91
C ILE A 300 1.91 -8.76 9.43
N ASP A 301 2.24 -10.02 9.71
CA ASP A 301 1.46 -11.17 9.29
C ASP A 301 0.06 -11.16 9.93
N LYS A 302 -0.02 -10.82 11.22
CA LYS A 302 -1.29 -10.66 11.95
C LYS A 302 -2.14 -9.53 11.35
N PHE A 303 -1.52 -8.39 11.04
CA PHE A 303 -2.19 -7.24 10.43
C PHE A 303 -2.80 -7.60 9.07
N VAL A 304 -2.02 -8.21 8.18
CA VAL A 304 -2.48 -8.62 6.85
C VAL A 304 -3.57 -9.69 6.93
N ALA A 305 -3.44 -10.65 7.85
CA ALA A 305 -4.44 -11.70 8.06
C ALA A 305 -5.77 -11.12 8.55
N ALA A 306 -5.74 -10.17 9.50
CA ALA A 306 -6.93 -9.49 10.00
C ALA A 306 -7.61 -8.66 8.91
N ASP A 307 -6.83 -7.93 8.11
CA ASP A 307 -7.35 -7.14 7.00
C ASP A 307 -8.01 -8.03 5.93
N ARG A 308 -7.36 -9.16 5.58
CA ARG A 308 -7.92 -10.15 4.65
C ARG A 308 -9.24 -10.76 5.17
N ALA A 309 -9.31 -11.12 6.44
CA ALA A 309 -10.52 -11.68 7.04
C ALA A 309 -11.68 -10.67 7.00
N ARG A 310 -11.42 -9.41 7.32
CA ARG A 310 -12.38 -8.31 7.24
C ARG A 310 -12.93 -8.15 5.82
N TRP A 311 -12.04 -8.01 4.84
CA TRP A 311 -12.45 -7.82 3.45
C TRP A 311 -13.12 -9.03 2.84
N ALA A 312 -12.75 -10.25 3.22
CA ALA A 312 -13.44 -11.47 2.79
C ALA A 312 -14.91 -11.46 3.22
N GLY A 313 -15.21 -11.01 4.45
CA GLY A 313 -16.58 -10.82 4.93
C GLY A 313 -17.35 -9.78 4.12
N VAL A 314 -16.74 -8.63 3.87
CA VAL A 314 -17.34 -7.52 3.10
C VAL A 314 -17.63 -7.94 1.65
N ILE A 315 -16.63 -8.47 0.95
CA ILE A 315 -16.76 -8.88 -0.47
C ILE A 315 -17.82 -9.96 -0.65
N LYS A 316 -17.86 -10.94 0.28
CA LYS A 316 -18.91 -11.97 0.30
C LYS A 316 -20.31 -11.37 0.49
N ALA A 317 -20.45 -10.44 1.42
CA ALA A 317 -21.74 -9.78 1.70
C ALA A 317 -22.21 -8.91 0.52
N LEU A 318 -21.28 -8.23 -0.17
CA LEU A 318 -21.55 -7.40 -1.34
C LEU A 318 -21.73 -8.21 -2.62
N ASN A 319 -21.38 -9.50 -2.63
CA ASN A 319 -21.40 -10.40 -3.80
C ASN A 319 -20.64 -9.80 -5.02
N ILE A 320 -19.47 -9.17 -4.75
CA ILE A 320 -18.65 -8.54 -5.79
C ILE A 320 -17.62 -9.55 -6.31
N SER A 321 -17.52 -9.66 -7.66
CA SER A 321 -16.47 -10.35 -8.39
C SER A 321 -16.06 -9.52 -9.59
N LEU A 322 -14.79 -9.58 -10.01
CA LEU A 322 -14.24 -8.80 -11.11
C LEU A 322 -13.87 -9.67 -12.33
N ASP A 323 -14.40 -10.89 -12.44
CA ASP A 323 -14.23 -11.80 -13.59
C ASP A 323 -15.50 -11.88 -14.43
#